data_b690e666e601d1f3db4778e5b75262b5
#
_entry.id   b690e666e601d1f3db4778e5b75262b5
#
_cell.length_a   1.000
_cell.length_b   1.000
_cell.length_c   1.000
_cell.angle_alpha   90.00
_cell.angle_beta   90.00
_cell.angle_gamma   90.00
#
_symmetry.space_group_name_H-M   'P 1'
#
loop_
_entity.id
_entity.type
_entity.pdbx_description
1 polymer ?
#
loop_
_entity_poly.entity_id
_entity_poly.type
_entity_poly.pdbx_seq_one_letter_code
_entity_poly.pdbx_strand_id
1 'polypeptide(L)'
;MSRWLTLLEAAKQQGASDVFFSTGNPPMMRVHGLLCTFADATVFSSDEVAAGLNDMLSAQQRLHFSASADIDFAIEVSELGRFRVNAFQHHNGLGVVLRVLAQSPPALADLTAADAMAKSVLIDWADHVSGLVLFSGRSGCGKSSTQAALVERINSNGKRHVITVEDPIEYVHKSRGGLVHQREVGWHVQSFERALGAALRENPDVIVVGELRDTRSVQLALEAAETGHLVLATCHAGNAINSVSRLLEAVPAAQRSSARGLLAQSLIGIVFQCLLPTESGGRVAAFELLQATPAVRNLIREDKPMQILSAMQTGKTGGMRTIHQALEALADAGIVAKRCVADYARAY
;
A
#
# COMPACT_ATOMS: atom_id res chain seq x y z
N MET A 1 -28.80 8.34 8.15
CA MET A 1 -27.78 7.39 8.67
C MET A 1 -28.33 6.00 9.07
N SER A 2 -29.50 5.87 9.69
CA SER A 2 -29.99 4.56 10.17
C SER A 2 -30.05 3.47 9.08
N ARG A 3 -30.63 3.75 7.90
CA ARG A 3 -30.72 2.77 6.81
C ARG A 3 -29.35 2.34 6.26
N TRP A 4 -28.41 3.27 6.12
CA TRP A 4 -27.05 2.95 5.65
C TRP A 4 -26.29 2.08 6.66
N LEU A 5 -26.42 2.38 7.95
CA LEU A 5 -25.79 1.58 9.02
C LEU A 5 -26.27 0.13 8.98
N THR A 6 -27.61 -0.09 8.89
CA THR A 6 -28.17 -1.44 8.80
C THR A 6 -27.65 -2.20 7.58
N LEU A 7 -27.52 -1.52 6.44
CA LEU A 7 -26.98 -2.14 5.22
C LEU A 7 -25.49 -2.45 5.34
N LEU A 8 -24.71 -1.57 5.97
CA LEU A 8 -23.28 -1.81 6.22
C LEU A 8 -23.05 -2.97 7.21
N GLU A 9 -23.91 -3.09 8.24
CA GLU A 9 -23.91 -4.25 9.15
C GLU A 9 -24.20 -5.55 8.40
N ALA A 10 -25.23 -5.58 7.59
CA ALA A 10 -25.59 -6.75 6.78
C ALA A 10 -24.48 -7.12 5.79
N ALA A 11 -23.86 -6.13 5.15
CA ALA A 11 -22.74 -6.33 4.24
C ALA A 11 -21.52 -6.95 4.97
N LYS A 12 -21.20 -6.44 6.16
CA LYS A 12 -20.11 -6.96 6.98
C LYS A 12 -20.34 -8.41 7.40
N GLN A 13 -21.57 -8.74 7.82
CA GLN A 13 -21.96 -10.12 8.19
C GLN A 13 -21.83 -11.10 7.01
N GLN A 14 -22.05 -10.62 5.77
CA GLN A 14 -21.91 -11.42 4.56
C GLN A 14 -20.50 -11.43 3.98
N GLY A 15 -19.52 -10.77 4.64
CA GLY A 15 -18.13 -10.72 4.19
C GLY A 15 -17.96 -9.89 2.91
N ALA A 16 -18.78 -8.86 2.70
CA ALA A 16 -18.68 -7.99 1.56
C ALA A 16 -17.35 -7.20 1.57
N SER A 17 -16.72 -7.07 0.41
CA SER A 17 -15.53 -6.22 0.21
C SER A 17 -15.90 -4.77 -0.07
N ASP A 18 -17.01 -4.54 -0.78
CA ASP A 18 -17.47 -3.21 -1.18
C ASP A 18 -18.99 -3.13 -1.07
N VAL A 19 -19.49 -1.92 -0.75
CA VAL A 19 -20.94 -1.59 -0.72
C VAL A 19 -21.17 -0.42 -1.64
N PHE A 20 -22.28 -0.45 -2.39
CA PHE A 20 -22.62 0.53 -3.42
C PHE A 20 -23.97 1.13 -3.12
N PHE A 21 -24.03 2.44 -2.96
CA PHE A 21 -25.23 3.22 -2.87
C PHE A 21 -25.32 4.17 -4.07
N SER A 22 -26.38 4.10 -4.84
CA SER A 22 -26.50 4.88 -6.06
C SER A 22 -27.96 5.34 -6.27
N THR A 23 -28.13 6.58 -6.64
CA THR A 23 -29.43 7.15 -7.00
C THR A 23 -30.09 6.33 -8.11
N GLY A 24 -31.35 5.97 -7.90
CA GLY A 24 -32.15 5.21 -8.88
C GLY A 24 -31.86 3.71 -8.92
N ASN A 25 -31.02 3.20 -8.00
CA ASN A 25 -30.71 1.78 -7.90
C ASN A 25 -30.96 1.24 -6.48
N PRO A 26 -31.25 -0.05 -6.32
CA PRO A 26 -31.21 -0.68 -5.01
C PRO A 26 -29.75 -0.70 -4.51
N PRO A 27 -29.52 -0.70 -3.19
CA PRO A 27 -28.18 -0.90 -2.63
C PRO A 27 -27.62 -2.25 -3.07
N MET A 28 -26.33 -2.27 -3.36
CA MET A 28 -25.64 -3.47 -3.81
C MET A 28 -24.36 -3.67 -2.97
N MET A 29 -23.85 -4.88 -2.94
CA MET A 29 -22.59 -5.23 -2.30
C MET A 29 -21.77 -6.17 -3.18
N ARG A 30 -20.48 -6.26 -2.94
CA ARG A 30 -19.60 -7.21 -3.61
C ARG A 30 -19.15 -8.27 -2.61
N VAL A 31 -19.53 -9.51 -2.86
CA VAL A 31 -19.15 -10.67 -2.04
C VAL A 31 -18.40 -11.66 -2.92
N HIS A 32 -17.23 -12.10 -2.51
CA HIS A 32 -16.34 -12.98 -3.29
C HIS A 32 -16.10 -12.52 -4.74
N GLY A 33 -16.03 -11.19 -4.95
CA GLY A 33 -15.85 -10.60 -6.29
C GLY A 33 -17.12 -10.43 -7.11
N LEU A 34 -18.24 -11.01 -6.71
CA LEU A 34 -19.54 -10.92 -7.41
C LEU A 34 -20.39 -9.78 -6.84
N LEU A 35 -21.06 -9.05 -7.73
CA LEU A 35 -22.00 -7.99 -7.37
C LEU A 35 -23.35 -8.60 -7.04
N CYS A 36 -23.88 -8.32 -5.84
CA CYS A 36 -25.13 -8.84 -5.31
C CYS A 36 -26.01 -7.69 -4.81
N THR A 37 -27.34 -7.83 -4.94
CA THR A 37 -28.31 -6.93 -4.30
C THR A 37 -28.58 -7.39 -2.86
N PHE A 38 -28.90 -6.45 -1.97
CA PHE A 38 -29.44 -6.79 -0.67
C PHE A 38 -30.86 -7.34 -0.82
N ALA A 39 -31.21 -8.35 -0.03
CA ALA A 39 -32.57 -8.88 -0.01
C ALA A 39 -33.56 -7.78 0.40
N ASP A 40 -34.72 -7.73 -0.29
CA ASP A 40 -35.82 -6.80 -0.03
C ASP A 40 -35.44 -5.29 -0.03
N ALA A 41 -34.32 -4.94 -0.64
CA ALA A 41 -33.85 -3.57 -0.66
C ALA A 41 -34.59 -2.71 -1.70
N THR A 42 -35.20 -1.63 -1.26
CA THR A 42 -35.81 -0.62 -2.11
C THR A 42 -34.80 0.28 -2.78
N VAL A 43 -35.15 0.81 -3.95
CA VAL A 43 -34.33 1.77 -4.70
C VAL A 43 -34.07 3.02 -3.87
N PHE A 44 -32.85 3.54 -3.93
CA PHE A 44 -32.48 4.81 -3.30
C PHE A 44 -32.95 6.01 -4.13
N SER A 45 -33.61 6.96 -3.47
CA SER A 45 -33.84 8.29 -4.02
C SER A 45 -32.59 9.15 -3.99
N SER A 46 -32.57 10.24 -4.75
CA SER A 46 -31.46 11.22 -4.73
C SER A 46 -31.24 11.82 -3.33
N ASP A 47 -32.36 12.14 -2.65
CA ASP A 47 -32.31 12.75 -1.32
C ASP A 47 -31.76 11.78 -0.26
N GLU A 48 -32.08 10.48 -0.36
CA GLU A 48 -31.56 9.47 0.56
C GLU A 48 -30.05 9.28 0.39
N VAL A 49 -29.54 9.26 -0.87
CA VAL A 49 -28.10 9.15 -1.11
C VAL A 49 -27.38 10.42 -0.64
N ALA A 50 -27.93 11.60 -0.96
CA ALA A 50 -27.36 12.88 -0.53
C ALA A 50 -27.35 13.03 1.01
N ALA A 51 -28.43 12.66 1.68
CA ALA A 51 -28.48 12.71 3.15
C ALA A 51 -27.47 11.78 3.79
N GLY A 52 -27.38 10.52 3.33
CA GLY A 52 -26.41 9.55 3.83
C GLY A 52 -24.97 9.98 3.62
N LEU A 53 -24.64 10.55 2.46
CA LEU A 53 -23.31 11.10 2.17
C LEU A 53 -23.02 12.31 3.07
N ASN A 54 -23.94 13.25 3.21
CA ASN A 54 -23.79 14.43 4.05
C ASN A 54 -23.53 14.11 5.54
N ASP A 55 -24.13 13.01 6.03
CA ASP A 55 -23.88 12.54 7.40
C ASP A 55 -22.44 12.04 7.61
N MET A 56 -21.77 11.61 6.53
CA MET A 56 -20.39 11.12 6.58
C MET A 56 -19.35 12.22 6.37
N LEU A 57 -19.71 13.29 5.65
CA LEU A 57 -18.78 14.34 5.28
C LEU A 57 -18.61 15.39 6.39
N SER A 58 -17.37 15.78 6.68
CA SER A 58 -17.05 16.99 7.44
C SER A 58 -17.44 18.25 6.66
N ALA A 59 -17.47 19.41 7.31
CA ALA A 59 -17.78 20.68 6.66
C ALA A 59 -16.80 20.99 5.48
N GLN A 60 -15.51 20.71 5.68
CA GLN A 60 -14.49 20.91 4.64
C GLN A 60 -14.67 19.94 3.46
N GLN A 61 -14.99 18.68 3.75
CA GLN A 61 -15.26 17.66 2.74
C GLN A 61 -16.48 18.00 1.89
N ARG A 62 -17.55 18.53 2.51
CA ARG A 62 -18.73 19.02 1.78
C ARG A 62 -18.39 20.14 0.81
N LEU A 63 -17.58 21.10 1.23
CA LEU A 63 -17.13 22.19 0.34
C LEU A 63 -16.31 21.66 -0.82
N HIS A 64 -15.38 20.72 -0.55
CA HIS A 64 -14.58 20.09 -1.60
C HIS A 64 -15.45 19.33 -2.59
N PHE A 65 -16.37 18.49 -2.11
CA PHE A 65 -17.26 17.71 -2.97
C PHE A 65 -18.17 18.60 -3.83
N SER A 66 -18.66 19.71 -3.27
CA SER A 66 -19.46 20.68 -4.02
C SER A 66 -18.70 21.33 -5.17
N ALA A 67 -17.38 21.44 -5.07
CA ALA A 67 -16.53 22.06 -6.10
C ALA A 67 -16.02 21.04 -7.14
N SER A 68 -15.73 19.81 -6.71
CA SER A 68 -15.07 18.79 -7.56
C SER A 68 -16.03 17.74 -8.15
N ALA A 69 -17.22 17.58 -7.55
CA ALA A 69 -18.19 16.53 -7.85
C ALA A 69 -17.67 15.09 -7.64
N ASP A 70 -16.51 14.94 -7.02
CA ASP A 70 -15.86 13.67 -6.65
C ASP A 70 -15.06 13.86 -5.36
N ILE A 71 -15.05 12.85 -4.49
CA ILE A 71 -14.27 12.86 -3.25
C ILE A 71 -13.90 11.44 -2.82
N ASP A 72 -12.63 11.26 -2.42
CA ASP A 72 -12.13 10.02 -1.80
C ASP A 72 -11.68 10.34 -0.36
N PHE A 73 -12.14 9.56 0.61
CA PHE A 73 -11.83 9.75 2.03
C PHE A 73 -12.03 8.46 2.81
N ALA A 74 -11.54 8.42 4.04
CA ALA A 74 -11.79 7.31 4.96
C ALA A 74 -12.68 7.76 6.12
N ILE A 75 -13.57 6.86 6.56
CA ILE A 75 -14.40 7.06 7.76
C ILE A 75 -14.26 5.89 8.71
N GLU A 76 -14.47 6.14 9.98
CA GLU A 76 -14.65 5.11 10.99
C GLU A 76 -16.12 5.11 11.42
N VAL A 77 -16.77 3.95 11.27
CA VAL A 77 -18.15 3.74 11.72
C VAL A 77 -18.09 2.88 12.96
N SER A 78 -18.61 3.42 14.10
CA SER A 78 -18.60 2.72 15.39
C SER A 78 -19.10 1.28 15.24
N GLU A 79 -18.38 0.31 15.82
CA GLU A 79 -18.65 -1.13 15.79
C GLU A 79 -18.53 -1.83 14.43
N LEU A 80 -18.65 -1.09 13.32
CA LEU A 80 -18.50 -1.64 11.98
C LEU A 80 -17.06 -1.61 11.47
N GLY A 81 -16.28 -0.64 11.92
CA GLY A 81 -14.90 -0.45 11.51
C GLY A 81 -14.71 0.66 10.50
N ARG A 82 -13.62 0.59 9.72
CA ARG A 82 -13.24 1.64 8.78
C ARG A 82 -13.65 1.30 7.37
N PHE A 83 -14.01 2.35 6.64
CA PHE A 83 -14.36 2.29 5.22
C PHE A 83 -13.61 3.36 4.45
N ARG A 84 -13.08 3.00 3.29
CA ARG A 84 -12.70 3.97 2.27
C ARG A 84 -13.94 4.29 1.46
N VAL A 85 -14.26 5.55 1.33
CA VAL A 85 -15.45 6.04 0.64
C VAL A 85 -15.04 6.85 -0.57
N ASN A 86 -15.52 6.45 -1.74
CA ASN A 86 -15.50 7.30 -2.93
C ASN A 86 -16.92 7.72 -3.25
N ALA A 87 -17.18 9.03 -3.30
CA ALA A 87 -18.46 9.60 -3.68
C ALA A 87 -18.29 10.44 -4.94
N PHE A 88 -19.18 10.28 -5.90
CA PHE A 88 -19.11 10.93 -7.21
C PHE A 88 -20.50 11.25 -7.77
N GLN A 89 -20.55 12.24 -8.67
CA GLN A 89 -21.73 12.51 -9.46
C GLN A 89 -21.72 11.68 -10.75
N HIS A 90 -22.89 11.15 -11.12
CA HIS A 90 -23.11 10.45 -12.37
C HIS A 90 -24.44 10.89 -13.01
N HIS A 91 -24.76 10.39 -14.21
CA HIS A 91 -25.94 10.81 -14.99
C HIS A 91 -27.25 10.80 -14.21
N ASN A 92 -27.46 9.83 -13.33
CA ASN A 92 -28.71 9.68 -12.57
C ASN A 92 -28.67 10.33 -11.17
N GLY A 93 -27.59 10.98 -10.78
CA GLY A 93 -27.42 11.63 -9.49
C GLY A 93 -26.12 11.25 -8.77
N LEU A 94 -26.20 10.90 -7.50
CA LEU A 94 -25.05 10.57 -6.67
C LEU A 94 -24.79 9.06 -6.63
N GLY A 95 -23.51 8.68 -6.70
CA GLY A 95 -22.98 7.36 -6.42
C GLY A 95 -22.01 7.39 -5.25
N VAL A 96 -22.07 6.40 -4.36
CA VAL A 96 -21.15 6.24 -3.24
C VAL A 96 -20.71 4.79 -3.14
N VAL A 97 -19.41 4.57 -3.15
CA VAL A 97 -18.79 3.25 -2.99
C VAL A 97 -18.05 3.24 -1.67
N LEU A 98 -18.38 2.27 -0.81
CA LEU A 98 -17.70 2.08 0.47
C LEU A 98 -16.93 0.76 0.41
N ARG A 99 -15.60 0.83 0.47
CA ARG A 99 -14.73 -0.34 0.61
C ARG A 99 -14.43 -0.61 2.06
N VAL A 100 -14.65 -1.85 2.50
CA VAL A 100 -14.32 -2.28 3.85
C VAL A 100 -12.80 -2.28 4.02
N LEU A 101 -12.28 -1.54 4.99
CA LEU A 101 -10.87 -1.55 5.37
C LEU A 101 -10.65 -2.52 6.54
N ALA A 102 -9.45 -3.08 6.61
CA ALA A 102 -9.08 -3.91 7.75
C ALA A 102 -9.01 -3.06 9.04
N GLN A 103 -9.45 -3.64 10.15
CA GLN A 103 -9.50 -2.93 11.44
C GLN A 103 -8.11 -2.74 12.08
N SER A 104 -7.16 -3.61 11.77
CA SER A 104 -5.80 -3.57 12.31
C SER A 104 -4.79 -4.02 11.27
N PRO A 105 -3.54 -3.55 11.38
CA PRO A 105 -2.46 -4.07 10.56
C PRO A 105 -2.33 -5.58 10.73
N PRO A 106 -2.08 -6.33 9.66
CA PRO A 106 -1.81 -7.77 9.77
C PRO A 106 -0.46 -8.01 10.47
N ALA A 107 -0.31 -9.15 11.13
CA ALA A 107 0.99 -9.53 11.64
C ALA A 107 1.93 -9.93 10.48
N LEU A 108 3.20 -9.48 10.55
CA LEU A 108 4.19 -9.85 9.53
C LEU A 108 4.35 -11.38 9.42
N ALA A 109 4.23 -12.08 10.55
CA ALA A 109 4.30 -13.54 10.59
C ALA A 109 3.21 -14.20 9.74
N ASP A 110 1.99 -13.64 9.72
CA ASP A 110 0.88 -14.19 8.95
C ASP A 110 1.06 -13.95 7.46
N LEU A 111 1.51 -12.74 7.07
CA LEU A 111 1.79 -12.39 5.68
C LEU A 111 2.93 -13.21 5.07
N THR A 112 3.88 -13.63 5.88
CA THR A 112 5.08 -14.37 5.48
C THR A 112 5.08 -15.82 5.99
N ALA A 113 3.93 -16.36 6.38
CA ALA A 113 3.83 -17.72 6.93
C ALA A 113 4.40 -18.80 6.00
N ALA A 114 4.22 -18.62 4.69
CA ALA A 114 4.75 -19.50 3.65
C ALA A 114 6.19 -19.16 3.21
N ASP A 115 6.85 -18.16 3.81
CA ASP A 115 8.09 -17.59 3.31
C ASP A 115 9.01 -17.09 4.44
N ALA A 116 9.76 -18.02 5.03
CA ALA A 116 10.70 -17.73 6.11
C ALA A 116 11.83 -16.78 5.68
N MET A 117 12.25 -16.84 4.40
CA MET A 117 13.28 -15.93 3.87
C MET A 117 12.75 -14.50 3.81
N ALA A 118 11.57 -14.28 3.24
CA ALA A 118 10.96 -12.96 3.20
C ALA A 118 10.75 -12.40 4.61
N LYS A 119 10.28 -13.22 5.55
CA LYS A 119 10.15 -12.84 6.95
C LYS A 119 11.46 -12.34 7.54
N SER A 120 12.55 -13.10 7.38
CA SER A 120 13.86 -12.74 7.93
C SER A 120 14.41 -11.46 7.34
N VAL A 121 14.33 -11.32 6.00
CA VAL A 121 14.83 -10.15 5.28
C VAL A 121 14.03 -8.88 5.65
N LEU A 122 12.70 -8.96 5.70
CA LEU A 122 11.87 -7.82 6.06
C LEU A 122 12.08 -7.39 7.52
N ILE A 123 12.33 -8.33 8.41
CA ILE A 123 12.68 -8.05 9.81
C ILE A 123 14.00 -7.29 9.88
N ASP A 124 15.03 -7.79 9.20
CA ASP A 124 16.35 -7.15 9.14
C ASP A 124 16.25 -5.71 8.61
N TRP A 125 15.50 -5.50 7.52
CA TRP A 125 15.27 -4.16 6.95
C TRP A 125 14.56 -3.19 7.90
N ALA A 126 13.60 -3.69 8.69
CA ALA A 126 12.90 -2.88 9.67
C ALA A 126 13.77 -2.44 10.85
N ASP A 127 14.84 -3.19 11.13
CA ASP A 127 15.76 -2.92 12.23
C ASP A 127 16.87 -1.91 11.84
N HIS A 128 16.99 -1.54 10.56
CA HIS A 128 17.93 -0.49 10.11
C HIS A 128 17.61 0.86 10.75
N VAL A 129 18.65 1.66 10.98
CA VAL A 129 18.53 3.02 11.52
C VAL A 129 18.15 4.00 10.43
N SER A 130 18.72 3.85 9.22
CA SER A 130 18.49 4.74 8.08
C SER A 130 18.58 3.99 6.76
N GLY A 131 18.01 4.58 5.72
CA GLY A 131 18.03 4.07 4.36
C GLY A 131 16.62 3.92 3.79
N LEU A 132 16.51 3.46 2.55
CA LEU A 132 15.26 3.31 1.82
C LEU A 132 14.90 1.83 1.63
N VAL A 133 13.71 1.43 2.08
CA VAL A 133 13.05 0.18 1.72
C VAL A 133 11.89 0.50 0.78
N LEU A 134 11.89 -0.11 -0.40
CA LEU A 134 10.88 0.12 -1.42
C LEU A 134 9.97 -1.09 -1.58
N PHE A 135 8.66 -0.88 -1.43
CA PHE A 135 7.61 -1.88 -1.67
C PHE A 135 7.04 -1.68 -3.07
N SER A 136 7.09 -2.70 -3.89
CA SER A 136 6.70 -2.64 -5.28
C SER A 136 5.67 -3.70 -5.65
N GLY A 137 4.91 -3.44 -6.70
CA GLY A 137 3.89 -4.36 -7.23
C GLY A 137 2.64 -3.64 -7.71
N ARG A 138 1.74 -4.37 -8.35
CA ARG A 138 0.46 -3.83 -8.85
C ARG A 138 -0.46 -3.38 -7.71
N SER A 139 -1.48 -2.60 -8.04
CA SER A 139 -2.54 -2.26 -7.09
C SER A 139 -3.21 -3.54 -6.57
N GLY A 140 -3.49 -3.59 -5.26
CA GLY A 140 -4.13 -4.74 -4.62
C GLY A 140 -3.23 -5.96 -4.39
N CYS A 141 -1.91 -5.87 -4.63
CA CYS A 141 -0.98 -6.98 -4.36
C CYS A 141 -0.52 -7.07 -2.89
N GLY A 142 -1.01 -6.20 -2.00
CA GLY A 142 -0.74 -6.23 -0.56
C GLY A 142 0.45 -5.39 -0.09
N LYS A 143 0.96 -4.44 -0.90
CA LYS A 143 2.06 -3.54 -0.48
C LYS A 143 1.77 -2.83 0.84
N SER A 144 0.62 -2.16 0.93
CA SER A 144 0.20 -1.45 2.15
C SER A 144 0.11 -2.37 3.36
N SER A 145 -0.36 -3.62 3.16
CA SER A 145 -0.43 -4.61 4.24
C SER A 145 0.96 -5.00 4.74
N THR A 146 1.92 -5.24 3.84
CA THR A 146 3.29 -5.59 4.22
C THR A 146 4.00 -4.39 4.86
N GLN A 147 3.83 -3.19 4.30
CA GLN A 147 4.35 -1.95 4.88
C GLN A 147 3.79 -1.70 6.28
N ALA A 148 2.45 -1.83 6.46
CA ALA A 148 1.80 -1.66 7.75
C ALA A 148 2.24 -2.71 8.78
N ALA A 149 2.48 -3.96 8.35
CA ALA A 149 3.02 -5.01 9.23
C ALA A 149 4.45 -4.69 9.73
N LEU A 150 5.28 -4.07 8.88
CA LEU A 150 6.59 -3.59 9.30
C LEU A 150 6.49 -2.40 10.26
N VAL A 151 5.61 -1.44 9.98
CA VAL A 151 5.33 -0.31 10.88
C VAL A 151 4.88 -0.81 12.25
N GLU A 152 3.97 -1.80 12.29
CA GLU A 152 3.48 -2.38 13.55
C GLU A 152 4.61 -3.08 14.33
N ARG A 153 5.52 -3.77 13.63
CA ARG A 153 6.71 -4.36 14.25
C ARG A 153 7.63 -3.28 14.84
N ILE A 154 7.93 -2.22 14.08
CA ILE A 154 8.76 -1.10 14.53
C ILE A 154 8.13 -0.43 15.76
N ASN A 155 6.82 -0.15 15.69
CA ASN A 155 6.04 0.46 16.76
C ASN A 155 5.99 -0.39 18.03
N SER A 156 5.96 -1.72 17.90
CA SER A 156 5.88 -2.63 19.04
C SER A 156 7.24 -2.88 19.70
N ASN A 157 8.31 -2.95 18.94
CA ASN A 157 9.64 -3.36 19.42
C ASN A 157 10.57 -2.20 19.73
N GLY A 158 10.31 -1.02 19.15
CA GLY A 158 11.23 0.12 19.20
C GLY A 158 10.70 1.28 20.01
N LYS A 159 11.60 2.15 20.41
CA LYS A 159 11.30 3.49 20.97
C LYS A 159 11.45 4.53 19.85
N ARG A 160 10.87 4.25 18.67
CA ARG A 160 11.02 5.05 17.46
C ARG A 160 9.79 5.93 17.24
N HIS A 161 10.04 7.13 16.74
CA HIS A 161 8.99 8.02 16.23
C HIS A 161 8.75 7.73 14.75
N VAL A 162 7.57 7.26 14.40
CA VAL A 162 7.13 6.93 13.05
C VAL A 162 6.18 8.01 12.56
N ILE A 163 6.45 8.60 11.40
CA ILE A 163 5.51 9.49 10.71
C ILE A 163 5.08 8.82 9.41
N THR A 164 3.77 8.69 9.20
CA THR A 164 3.23 8.20 7.93
C THR A 164 2.59 9.34 7.13
N VAL A 165 2.71 9.28 5.81
CA VAL A 165 2.03 10.14 4.85
C VAL A 165 1.32 9.23 3.85
N GLU A 166 -0.01 9.25 3.85
CA GLU A 166 -0.85 8.27 3.14
C GLU A 166 -2.01 8.95 2.38
N ASP A 167 -2.57 8.26 1.41
CA ASP A 167 -3.68 8.75 0.57
C ASP A 167 -4.58 7.60 0.09
N PRO A 168 -5.63 7.26 0.89
CA PRO A 168 -5.85 7.59 2.30
C PRO A 168 -5.12 6.65 3.27
N ILE A 169 -5.27 6.86 4.59
CA ILE A 169 -4.80 5.94 5.64
C ILE A 169 -5.60 4.64 5.56
N GLU A 170 -4.93 3.52 5.18
CA GLU A 170 -5.57 2.21 5.10
C GLU A 170 -5.62 1.50 6.47
N TYR A 171 -4.55 1.56 7.25
CA TYR A 171 -4.43 0.92 8.57
C TYR A 171 -4.15 1.96 9.65
N VAL A 172 -4.87 1.88 10.76
CA VAL A 172 -4.59 2.75 11.92
C VAL A 172 -3.64 2.06 12.87
N HIS A 173 -2.54 2.73 13.18
CA HIS A 173 -1.56 2.29 14.15
C HIS A 173 -1.78 2.98 15.49
N LYS A 174 -1.95 2.18 16.56
CA LYS A 174 -1.96 2.72 17.92
C LYS A 174 -0.52 2.77 18.43
N SER A 175 -0.06 3.91 18.93
CA SER A 175 1.26 3.99 19.57
C SER A 175 1.36 2.98 20.71
N ARG A 176 2.45 2.19 20.73
CA ARG A 176 2.72 1.13 21.71
C ARG A 176 4.06 1.35 22.40
N GLY A 177 5.15 0.78 21.87
CA GLY A 177 6.51 1.03 22.34
C GLY A 177 7.12 2.33 21.81
N GLY A 178 6.68 2.76 20.62
CA GLY A 178 7.04 4.00 19.94
C GLY A 178 5.90 5.00 19.86
N LEU A 179 6.13 6.08 19.13
CA LEU A 179 5.15 7.10 18.78
C LEU A 179 4.82 7.00 17.29
N VAL A 180 3.54 6.98 16.93
CA VAL A 180 3.11 6.93 15.52
C VAL A 180 2.18 8.11 15.24
N HIS A 181 2.57 8.96 14.29
CA HIS A 181 1.74 10.01 13.74
C HIS A 181 1.40 9.69 12.29
N GLN A 182 0.11 9.57 11.99
CA GLN A 182 -0.38 9.30 10.64
C GLN A 182 -1.02 10.54 10.04
N ARG A 183 -0.59 10.91 8.84
CA ARG A 183 -1.06 12.10 8.12
C ARG A 183 -1.64 11.69 6.78
N GLU A 184 -2.89 12.06 6.56
CA GLU A 184 -3.63 11.80 5.31
C GLU A 184 -3.57 13.03 4.42
N VAL A 185 -3.20 12.82 3.15
CA VAL A 185 -3.18 13.88 2.13
C VAL A 185 -4.61 14.33 1.85
N GLY A 186 -4.79 15.62 1.68
CA GLY A 186 -6.11 16.23 1.49
C GLY A 186 -6.82 16.61 2.79
N TRP A 187 -6.45 15.98 3.93
CA TRP A 187 -7.10 16.25 5.23
C TRP A 187 -6.15 16.82 6.27
N HIS A 188 -5.05 16.15 6.52
CA HIS A 188 -4.05 16.57 7.50
C HIS A 188 -2.92 17.37 6.86
N VAL A 189 -2.68 17.14 5.57
CA VAL A 189 -1.64 17.80 4.76
C VAL A 189 -2.13 18.02 3.34
N GLN A 190 -1.57 19.00 2.66
CA GLN A 190 -2.02 19.38 1.31
C GLN A 190 -1.47 18.48 0.20
N SER A 191 -0.26 17.92 0.39
CA SER A 191 0.42 17.06 -0.58
C SER A 191 1.49 16.22 0.09
N PHE A 192 1.91 15.14 -0.58
CA PHE A 192 3.07 14.33 -0.17
C PHE A 192 4.33 15.18 -0.01
N GLU A 193 4.63 16.06 -0.96
CA GLU A 193 5.78 16.96 -0.92
C GLU A 193 5.81 17.79 0.38
N ARG A 194 4.71 18.48 0.69
CA ARG A 194 4.61 19.32 1.88
C ARG A 194 4.71 18.50 3.17
N ALA A 195 4.08 17.33 3.18
CA ALA A 195 4.11 16.44 4.32
C ALA A 195 5.53 15.91 4.60
N LEU A 196 6.24 15.44 3.57
CA LEU A 196 7.61 14.96 3.69
C LEU A 196 8.58 16.09 4.11
N GLY A 197 8.46 17.27 3.49
CA GLY A 197 9.25 18.43 3.89
C GLY A 197 8.98 18.90 5.33
N ALA A 198 7.77 18.68 5.87
CA ALA A 198 7.45 18.94 7.27
C ALA A 198 8.01 17.83 8.17
N ALA A 199 7.84 16.56 7.80
CA ALA A 199 8.28 15.40 8.56
C ALA A 199 9.76 15.48 8.93
N LEU A 200 10.63 15.94 8.02
CA LEU A 200 12.06 16.14 8.29
C LEU A 200 12.37 17.10 9.46
N ARG A 201 11.40 17.92 9.87
CA ARG A 201 11.51 18.86 11.01
C ARG A 201 10.77 18.40 12.27
N GLU A 202 10.09 17.26 12.18
CA GLU A 202 9.27 16.69 13.26
C GLU A 202 10.04 15.60 14.04
N ASN A 203 11.36 15.49 13.79
CA ASN A 203 12.28 14.55 14.43
C ASN A 203 11.82 13.08 14.38
N PRO A 204 11.49 12.53 13.21
CA PRO A 204 11.14 11.12 13.07
C PRO A 204 12.38 10.24 13.02
N ASP A 205 12.25 9.00 13.47
CA ASP A 205 13.22 7.92 13.16
C ASP A 205 12.85 7.20 11.88
N VAL A 206 11.54 7.12 11.60
CA VAL A 206 10.98 6.39 10.46
C VAL A 206 9.95 7.25 9.74
N ILE A 207 10.09 7.33 8.43
CA ILE A 207 9.13 8.01 7.54
C ILE A 207 8.49 6.98 6.62
N VAL A 208 7.17 6.89 6.64
CA VAL A 208 6.39 5.99 5.78
C VAL A 208 5.72 6.81 4.71
N VAL A 209 5.97 6.48 3.45
CA VAL A 209 5.38 7.16 2.30
C VAL A 209 4.43 6.20 1.58
N GLY A 210 3.15 6.54 1.57
CA GLY A 210 2.12 5.72 0.93
C GLY A 210 2.47 5.39 -0.51
N GLU A 211 2.90 6.38 -1.30
CA GLU A 211 3.36 6.16 -2.66
C GLU A 211 4.28 7.28 -3.17
N LEU A 212 5.36 6.91 -3.87
CA LEU A 212 6.26 7.81 -4.58
C LEU A 212 5.79 7.98 -6.04
N ARG A 213 5.08 9.07 -6.32
CA ARG A 213 4.48 9.34 -7.65
C ARG A 213 5.17 10.49 -8.41
N ASP A 214 5.64 11.47 -7.69
CA ASP A 214 6.15 12.72 -8.26
C ASP A 214 7.63 12.95 -7.95
N THR A 215 8.26 13.78 -8.76
CA THR A 215 9.68 14.12 -8.67
C THR A 215 10.08 14.57 -7.26
N ARG A 216 9.30 15.45 -6.65
CA ARG A 216 9.69 16.09 -5.40
C ARG A 216 9.58 15.12 -4.22
N SER A 217 8.53 14.30 -4.20
CA SER A 217 8.39 13.23 -3.20
C SER A 217 9.52 12.21 -3.28
N VAL A 218 9.95 11.83 -4.50
CA VAL A 218 11.11 10.94 -4.70
C VAL A 218 12.40 11.58 -4.16
N GLN A 219 12.67 12.84 -4.49
CA GLN A 219 13.86 13.53 -4.01
C GLN A 219 13.90 13.63 -2.48
N LEU A 220 12.80 14.07 -1.86
CA LEU A 220 12.70 14.18 -0.41
C LEU A 220 12.84 12.83 0.31
N ALA A 221 12.29 11.76 -0.26
CA ALA A 221 12.45 10.41 0.29
C ALA A 221 13.91 9.93 0.24
N LEU A 222 14.63 10.20 -0.86
CA LEU A 222 16.05 9.88 -0.99
C LEU A 222 16.91 10.73 -0.05
N GLU A 223 16.64 12.03 0.06
CA GLU A 223 17.33 12.95 0.99
C GLU A 223 17.09 12.50 2.45
N ALA A 224 15.85 12.15 2.83
CA ALA A 224 15.54 11.65 4.16
C ALA A 224 16.32 10.37 4.49
N ALA A 225 16.34 9.41 3.54
CA ALA A 225 17.05 8.15 3.72
C ALA A 225 18.57 8.33 3.84
N GLU A 226 19.14 9.30 3.15
CA GLU A 226 20.58 9.65 3.26
C GLU A 226 20.90 10.35 4.59
N THR A 227 20.00 11.23 5.04
CA THR A 227 20.23 12.08 6.22
C THR A 227 19.92 11.40 7.56
N GLY A 228 19.70 10.08 7.58
CA GLY A 228 19.63 9.32 8.81
C GLY A 228 18.26 8.76 9.17
N HIS A 229 17.25 8.84 8.29
CA HIS A 229 15.92 8.31 8.53
C HIS A 229 15.72 6.96 7.83
N LEU A 230 15.02 6.04 8.45
CA LEU A 230 14.50 4.86 7.76
C LEU A 230 13.23 5.24 6.97
N VAL A 231 13.31 5.14 5.65
CA VAL A 231 12.19 5.46 4.76
C VAL A 231 11.58 4.17 4.23
N LEU A 232 10.29 3.98 4.48
CA LEU A 232 9.48 2.89 3.94
C LEU A 232 8.54 3.46 2.90
N ALA A 233 8.74 3.18 1.62
CA ALA A 233 7.95 3.79 0.56
C ALA A 233 7.36 2.76 -0.40
N THR A 234 6.21 3.06 -1.04
CA THR A 234 5.68 2.20 -2.10
C THR A 234 5.85 2.82 -3.48
N CYS A 235 5.90 1.97 -4.49
CA CYS A 235 5.81 2.36 -5.89
C CYS A 235 5.05 1.30 -6.72
N HIS A 236 4.63 1.67 -7.92
CA HIS A 236 4.03 0.75 -8.88
C HIS A 236 5.04 0.37 -9.95
N ALA A 237 5.56 -0.87 -9.90
CA ALA A 237 6.41 -1.43 -10.94
C ALA A 237 6.13 -2.93 -11.10
N GLY A 238 6.61 -3.51 -12.20
CA GLY A 238 6.37 -4.93 -12.54
C GLY A 238 7.34 -5.91 -11.86
N ASN A 239 8.46 -5.43 -11.34
CA ASN A 239 9.47 -6.20 -10.60
C ASN A 239 10.41 -5.25 -9.85
N ALA A 240 11.35 -5.79 -9.06
CA ALA A 240 12.29 -5.00 -8.28
C ALA A 240 13.25 -4.17 -9.17
N ILE A 241 13.67 -4.69 -10.30
CA ILE A 241 14.58 -3.99 -11.23
C ILE A 241 13.88 -2.79 -11.85
N ASN A 242 12.64 -3.01 -12.34
CA ASN A 242 11.83 -1.93 -12.92
C ASN A 242 11.48 -0.86 -11.87
N SER A 243 11.48 -1.20 -10.59
CA SER A 243 11.28 -0.21 -9.51
C SER A 243 12.42 0.80 -9.44
N VAL A 244 13.67 0.36 -9.65
CA VAL A 244 14.84 1.25 -9.74
C VAL A 244 14.66 2.23 -10.90
N SER A 245 14.37 1.71 -12.10
CA SER A 245 14.19 2.54 -13.30
C SER A 245 13.03 3.53 -13.11
N ARG A 246 11.89 3.06 -12.62
CA ARG A 246 10.68 3.89 -12.41
C ARG A 246 10.91 5.04 -11.44
N LEU A 247 11.65 4.77 -10.34
CA LEU A 247 11.98 5.81 -9.38
C LEU A 247 12.84 6.91 -10.01
N LEU A 248 13.82 6.51 -10.82
CA LEU A 248 14.73 7.45 -11.50
C LEU A 248 14.05 8.18 -12.68
N GLU A 249 13.09 7.54 -13.37
CA GLU A 249 12.31 8.17 -14.43
C GLU A 249 11.40 9.29 -13.91
N ALA A 250 10.94 9.21 -12.66
CA ALA A 250 10.18 10.28 -12.02
C ALA A 250 11.01 11.57 -11.84
N VAL A 251 12.34 11.48 -11.92
CA VAL A 251 13.26 12.62 -11.76
C VAL A 251 13.66 13.19 -13.11
N PRO A 252 13.69 14.54 -13.29
CA PRO A 252 14.14 15.18 -14.52
C PRO A 252 15.53 14.71 -14.96
N ALA A 253 15.74 14.58 -16.27
CA ALA A 253 16.97 14.02 -16.83
C ALA A 253 18.25 14.67 -16.28
N ALA A 254 18.24 15.99 -16.11
CA ALA A 254 19.39 16.74 -15.57
C ALA A 254 19.76 16.36 -14.12
N GLN A 255 18.83 15.80 -13.35
CA GLN A 255 19.01 15.45 -11.94
C GLN A 255 19.11 13.94 -11.72
N ARG A 256 18.89 13.10 -12.75
CA ARG A 256 18.89 11.62 -12.61
C ARG A 256 20.22 11.07 -12.12
N SER A 257 21.34 11.65 -12.54
CA SER A 257 22.66 11.19 -12.08
C SER A 257 22.85 11.37 -10.58
N SER A 258 22.43 12.51 -10.03
CA SER A 258 22.46 12.78 -8.59
C SER A 258 21.49 11.85 -7.84
N ALA A 259 20.26 11.74 -8.31
CA ALA A 259 19.25 10.85 -7.70
C ALA A 259 19.71 9.38 -7.72
N ARG A 260 20.38 8.94 -8.79
CA ARG A 260 20.96 7.60 -8.90
C ARG A 260 22.07 7.38 -7.86
N GLY A 261 22.91 8.38 -7.64
CA GLY A 261 23.92 8.35 -6.59
C GLY A 261 23.31 8.20 -5.19
N LEU A 262 22.31 9.03 -4.88
CA LEU A 262 21.58 8.98 -3.61
C LEU A 262 20.85 7.64 -3.43
N LEU A 263 20.16 7.15 -4.47
CA LEU A 263 19.51 5.84 -4.42
C LEU A 263 20.52 4.71 -4.17
N ALA A 264 21.63 4.70 -4.90
CA ALA A 264 22.67 3.69 -4.71
C ALA A 264 23.29 3.72 -3.32
N GLN A 265 23.32 4.87 -2.65
CA GLN A 265 23.86 5.04 -1.31
C GLN A 265 22.84 4.65 -0.24
N SER A 266 21.60 5.11 -0.35
CA SER A 266 20.58 4.98 0.69
C SER A 266 19.73 3.72 0.59
N LEU A 267 19.64 3.05 -0.58
CA LEU A 267 18.80 1.86 -0.76
C LEU A 267 19.24 0.74 0.21
N ILE A 268 18.32 0.21 1.00
CA ILE A 268 18.48 -1.03 1.77
C ILE A 268 18.05 -2.21 0.89
N GLY A 269 16.85 -2.13 0.34
CA GLY A 269 16.34 -3.18 -0.55
C GLY A 269 15.00 -2.82 -1.17
N ILE A 270 14.60 -3.69 -2.10
CA ILE A 270 13.29 -3.62 -2.78
C ILE A 270 12.60 -4.94 -2.59
N VAL A 271 11.36 -4.90 -2.10
CA VAL A 271 10.45 -6.04 -2.12
C VAL A 271 9.39 -5.81 -3.17
N PHE A 272 9.40 -6.64 -4.21
CA PHE A 272 8.26 -6.72 -5.12
C PHE A 272 7.38 -7.89 -4.69
N GLN A 273 6.06 -7.70 -4.73
CA GLN A 273 5.13 -8.74 -4.33
C GLN A 273 3.93 -8.88 -5.28
N CYS A 274 3.43 -10.11 -5.38
CA CYS A 274 2.17 -10.43 -6.01
C CYS A 274 1.36 -11.38 -5.13
N LEU A 275 0.04 -11.36 -5.29
CA LEU A 275 -0.88 -12.27 -4.59
C LEU A 275 -1.36 -13.36 -5.55
N LEU A 276 -1.31 -14.60 -5.08
CA LEU A 276 -1.73 -15.78 -5.80
C LEU A 276 -2.86 -16.49 -5.05
N PRO A 277 -3.83 -17.12 -5.74
CA PRO A 277 -4.79 -17.99 -5.11
C PRO A 277 -4.10 -19.24 -4.57
N THR A 278 -4.47 -19.69 -3.37
CA THR A 278 -3.99 -20.96 -2.80
C THR A 278 -4.92 -22.10 -3.14
N GLU A 279 -4.41 -23.34 -3.16
CA GLU A 279 -5.23 -24.51 -3.42
C GLU A 279 -6.25 -24.79 -2.30
N SER A 280 -5.96 -24.36 -1.07
CA SER A 280 -6.86 -24.46 0.07
C SER A 280 -7.92 -23.34 0.13
N GLY A 281 -7.92 -22.42 -0.83
CA GLY A 281 -8.73 -21.20 -0.82
C GLY A 281 -8.02 -20.03 -0.13
N GLY A 282 -8.36 -18.81 -0.52
CA GLY A 282 -7.69 -17.59 -0.07
C GLY A 282 -6.53 -17.18 -0.97
N ARG A 283 -5.57 -16.43 -0.44
CA ARG A 283 -4.43 -15.88 -1.20
C ARG A 283 -3.15 -15.93 -0.38
N VAL A 284 -2.03 -16.13 -1.07
CA VAL A 284 -0.67 -16.06 -0.51
C VAL A 284 0.14 -15.02 -1.26
N ALA A 285 1.03 -14.31 -0.56
CA ALA A 285 1.98 -13.39 -1.18
C ALA A 285 3.23 -14.15 -1.64
N ALA A 286 3.66 -13.89 -2.88
CA ALA A 286 5.00 -14.25 -3.35
C ALA A 286 5.86 -12.99 -3.33
N PHE A 287 7.09 -13.11 -2.80
CA PHE A 287 8.01 -11.99 -2.59
C PHE A 287 9.27 -12.15 -3.44
N GLU A 288 9.53 -11.18 -4.32
CA GLU A 288 10.84 -10.95 -4.92
C GLU A 288 11.64 -10.02 -4.02
N LEU A 289 12.89 -10.36 -3.74
CA LEU A 289 13.73 -9.66 -2.77
C LEU A 289 15.03 -9.23 -3.45
N LEU A 290 15.27 -7.94 -3.53
CA LEU A 290 16.51 -7.32 -3.99
C LEU A 290 17.19 -6.62 -2.81
N GLN A 291 18.34 -7.13 -2.37
CA GLN A 291 19.18 -6.47 -1.39
C GLN A 291 20.19 -5.52 -2.06
N ALA A 292 20.37 -4.34 -1.52
CA ALA A 292 21.34 -3.37 -2.01
C ALA A 292 22.78 -3.71 -1.58
N THR A 293 23.25 -4.88 -2.03
CA THR A 293 24.67 -5.27 -1.85
C THR A 293 25.62 -4.27 -2.52
N PRO A 294 26.92 -4.24 -2.17
CA PRO A 294 27.89 -3.38 -2.86
C PRO A 294 27.88 -3.54 -4.38
N ALA A 295 27.67 -4.76 -4.89
CA ALA A 295 27.56 -5.03 -6.32
C ALA A 295 26.29 -4.39 -6.91
N VAL A 296 25.12 -4.56 -6.28
CA VAL A 296 23.86 -3.94 -6.71
C VAL A 296 23.95 -2.42 -6.69
N ARG A 297 24.50 -1.83 -5.62
CA ARG A 297 24.73 -0.38 -5.52
C ARG A 297 25.61 0.15 -6.66
N ASN A 298 26.65 -0.60 -7.02
CA ASN A 298 27.51 -0.22 -8.14
C ASN A 298 26.77 -0.29 -9.48
N LEU A 299 25.99 -1.35 -9.73
CA LEU A 299 25.17 -1.49 -10.93
C LEU A 299 24.12 -0.36 -11.06
N ILE A 300 23.49 0.06 -9.94
CA ILE A 300 22.60 1.22 -9.92
C ILE A 300 23.37 2.48 -10.30
N ARG A 301 24.56 2.71 -9.71
CA ARG A 301 25.37 3.90 -9.97
C ARG A 301 25.82 3.99 -11.43
N GLU A 302 26.19 2.85 -12.04
CA GLU A 302 26.63 2.75 -13.42
C GLU A 302 25.50 2.70 -14.46
N ASP A 303 24.22 2.80 -14.04
CA ASP A 303 23.06 2.70 -14.92
C ASP A 303 22.96 1.37 -15.66
N LYS A 304 23.22 0.27 -14.95
CA LYS A 304 23.19 -1.09 -15.50
C LYS A 304 22.11 -1.97 -14.81
N PRO A 305 20.83 -1.52 -14.76
CA PRO A 305 19.81 -2.22 -13.98
C PRO A 305 19.57 -3.65 -14.48
N MET A 306 19.72 -3.92 -15.77
CA MET A 306 19.53 -5.27 -16.32
C MET A 306 20.50 -6.31 -15.78
N GLN A 307 21.70 -5.90 -15.33
CA GLN A 307 22.68 -6.80 -14.73
C GLN A 307 22.34 -7.17 -13.27
N ILE A 308 21.42 -6.41 -12.64
CA ILE A 308 20.94 -6.71 -11.29
C ILE A 308 20.24 -8.08 -11.25
N LEU A 309 19.56 -8.49 -12.32
CA LEU A 309 18.92 -9.80 -12.41
C LEU A 309 19.92 -10.95 -12.15
N SER A 310 21.09 -10.91 -12.77
CA SER A 310 22.12 -11.92 -12.57
C SER A 310 22.63 -11.94 -11.11
N ALA A 311 22.75 -10.75 -10.49
CA ALA A 311 23.11 -10.65 -9.08
C ALA A 311 22.03 -11.25 -8.16
N MET A 312 20.75 -11.05 -8.48
CA MET A 312 19.65 -11.65 -7.73
C MET A 312 19.59 -13.17 -7.86
N GLN A 313 19.79 -13.69 -9.07
CA GLN A 313 19.75 -15.13 -9.34
C GLN A 313 20.83 -15.91 -8.55
N THR A 314 21.99 -15.31 -8.36
CA THR A 314 23.13 -15.90 -7.64
C THR A 314 23.18 -15.53 -6.17
N GLY A 315 22.44 -14.51 -5.74
CA GLY A 315 22.50 -13.90 -4.40
C GLY A 315 21.62 -14.56 -3.33
N LYS A 316 21.18 -15.81 -3.52
CA LYS A 316 20.26 -16.51 -2.59
C LYS A 316 20.78 -16.55 -1.14
N THR A 317 22.05 -16.80 -0.94
CA THR A 317 22.67 -16.81 0.40
C THR A 317 22.66 -15.43 1.07
N GLY A 318 22.60 -14.37 0.29
CA GLY A 318 22.45 -12.97 0.76
C GLY A 318 21.00 -12.53 0.92
N GLY A 319 20.02 -13.43 0.90
CA GLY A 319 18.60 -13.09 1.06
C GLY A 319 17.97 -12.50 -0.20
N MET A 320 18.61 -12.60 -1.37
CA MET A 320 18.02 -12.19 -2.65
C MET A 320 17.26 -13.34 -3.31
N ARG A 321 16.16 -13.00 -4.00
CA ARG A 321 15.37 -13.98 -4.73
C ARG A 321 14.53 -13.29 -5.80
N THR A 322 14.50 -13.88 -7.01
CA THR A 322 13.59 -13.43 -8.07
C THR A 322 12.16 -13.88 -7.80
N ILE A 323 11.20 -13.20 -8.44
CA ILE A 323 9.79 -13.60 -8.30
C ILE A 323 9.56 -15.03 -8.82
N HIS A 324 10.25 -15.45 -9.88
CA HIS A 324 10.13 -16.80 -10.43
C HIS A 324 10.54 -17.86 -9.40
N GLN A 325 11.69 -17.67 -8.73
CA GLN A 325 12.13 -18.56 -7.65
C GLN A 325 11.16 -18.60 -6.47
N ALA A 326 10.49 -17.45 -6.16
CA ALA A 326 9.47 -17.40 -5.12
C ALA A 326 8.23 -18.22 -5.51
N LEU A 327 7.78 -18.08 -6.74
CA LEU A 327 6.63 -18.80 -7.28
C LEU A 327 6.88 -20.31 -7.35
N GLU A 328 8.05 -20.73 -7.82
CA GLU A 328 8.47 -22.15 -7.84
C GLU A 328 8.46 -22.72 -6.43
N ALA A 329 9.04 -22.04 -5.45
CA ALA A 329 9.06 -22.50 -4.06
C ALA A 329 7.65 -22.69 -3.48
N LEU A 330 6.70 -21.80 -3.79
CA LEU A 330 5.30 -21.94 -3.36
C LEU A 330 4.59 -23.11 -4.05
N ALA A 331 4.89 -23.35 -5.34
CA ALA A 331 4.33 -24.48 -6.09
C ALA A 331 4.91 -25.82 -5.63
N ASP A 332 6.22 -25.88 -5.37
CA ASP A 332 6.88 -27.07 -4.84
C ASP A 332 6.41 -27.44 -3.43
N ALA A 333 6.06 -26.43 -2.63
CA ALA A 333 5.42 -26.61 -1.31
C ALA A 333 3.92 -27.00 -1.40
N GLY A 334 3.32 -27.08 -2.60
CA GLY A 334 1.92 -27.40 -2.80
C GLY A 334 0.94 -26.32 -2.33
N ILE A 335 1.41 -25.09 -2.13
CA ILE A 335 0.59 -23.97 -1.66
C ILE A 335 -0.20 -23.36 -2.82
N VAL A 336 0.42 -23.25 -3.99
CA VAL A 336 -0.18 -22.75 -5.22
C VAL A 336 -0.10 -23.78 -6.33
N ALA A 337 -1.07 -23.78 -7.25
CA ALA A 337 -1.05 -24.67 -8.39
C ALA A 337 0.11 -24.35 -9.35
N LYS A 338 0.79 -25.36 -9.90
CA LYS A 338 1.87 -25.17 -10.89
C LYS A 338 1.46 -24.32 -12.09
N ARG A 339 0.19 -24.39 -12.51
CA ARG A 339 -0.37 -23.53 -13.56
C ARG A 339 -0.26 -22.03 -13.24
N CYS A 340 -0.37 -21.64 -11.97
CA CYS A 340 -0.24 -20.24 -11.55
C CYS A 340 1.15 -19.68 -11.85
N VAL A 341 2.21 -20.50 -11.74
CA VAL A 341 3.59 -20.12 -12.11
C VAL A 341 3.69 -19.87 -13.61
N ALA A 342 3.13 -20.78 -14.42
CA ALA A 342 3.14 -20.67 -15.88
C ALA A 342 2.31 -19.45 -16.36
N ASP A 343 1.15 -19.21 -15.75
CA ASP A 343 0.29 -18.08 -16.10
C ASP A 343 0.95 -16.75 -15.72
N TYR A 344 1.63 -16.70 -14.58
CA TYR A 344 2.42 -15.54 -14.19
C TYR A 344 3.55 -15.25 -15.17
N ALA A 345 4.31 -16.26 -15.57
CA ALA A 345 5.40 -16.13 -16.54
C ALA A 345 4.94 -15.64 -17.93
N ARG A 346 3.67 -15.87 -18.29
CA ARG A 346 3.06 -15.34 -19.53
C ARG A 346 2.55 -13.91 -19.41
N ALA A 347 2.21 -13.47 -18.19
CA ALA A 347 1.62 -12.17 -17.91
C ALA A 347 2.68 -11.09 -17.62
N TYR A 348 3.93 -11.49 -17.40
CA TYR A 348 5.07 -10.64 -17.00
C TYR A 348 6.35 -11.00 -17.77
#